data_442820654825069f133581bfa54c1e01
#
_entry.id   442820654825069f133581bfa54c1e01
#
_cell.length_a   1.000
_cell.length_b   1.000
_cell.length_c   1.000
_cell.angle_alpha   90.00
_cell.angle_beta   90.00
_cell.angle_gamma   90.00
#
_symmetry.space_group_name_H-M   'P 1'
#
loop_
_entity.id
_entity.type
_entity.pdbx_description
1 polymer ?
#
loop_
_entity_poly.entity_id
_entity_poly.type
_entity_poly.pdbx_seq_one_letter_code
_entity_poly.pdbx_strand_id
1 'polypeptide(L)'
;MTSSTTRAAPDHDTFLATARRVITREARALDILSGALGESFARAVDLLLAAEGRVIVSGMGKSGHIARKIAATFASTGTPAHFVHPAEASHGDLGMVMRGD
;
A
#
# COMPACT_ATOMS: atom_id res chain seq x y z
N MET A 1 49.98 -4.09 -9.15
CA MET A 1 49.49 -3.84 -8.03
C MET A 1 48.04 -3.65 -8.06
N THR A 2 47.46 -3.94 -7.21
CA THR A 2 46.12 -3.89 -7.25
C THR A 2 45.63 -2.71 -6.63
N SER A 3 44.97 -2.00 -7.34
CA SER A 3 44.27 -1.01 -6.74
C SER A 3 43.23 -1.65 -5.93
N SER A 4 43.45 -1.68 -4.78
CA SER A 4 42.47 -2.14 -3.95
C SER A 4 41.38 -1.18 -3.85
N THR A 5 40.34 -1.47 -4.49
CA THR A 5 39.11 -0.79 -4.25
C THR A 5 38.37 -1.48 -3.14
N THR A 6 39.09 -1.98 -2.19
CA THR A 6 38.44 -2.68 -1.10
C THR A 6 37.61 -1.68 -0.30
N ARG A 7 36.34 -1.90 -0.32
CA ARG A 7 35.44 -1.16 0.47
C ARG A 7 35.67 -1.51 1.94
N ALA A 8 35.87 -0.52 2.78
CA ALA A 8 35.95 -0.79 4.20
C ALA A 8 34.62 -1.38 4.66
N ALA A 9 34.67 -2.44 5.43
CA ALA A 9 33.46 -3.03 5.96
C ALA A 9 32.83 -2.04 6.94
N PRO A 10 31.55 -1.71 6.78
CA PRO A 10 30.86 -0.87 7.76
C PRO A 10 30.80 -1.61 9.10
N ASP A 11 30.86 -0.89 10.18
CA ASP A 11 30.77 -1.50 11.49
C ASP A 11 29.30 -1.60 11.96
N HIS A 12 29.08 -2.35 13.03
CA HIS A 12 27.74 -2.59 13.55
C HIS A 12 27.08 -1.30 14.04
N ASP A 13 27.86 -0.36 14.59
CA ASP A 13 27.30 0.92 15.03
C ASP A 13 26.75 1.73 13.85
N THR A 14 27.41 1.67 12.72
CA THR A 14 26.94 2.31 11.49
C THR A 14 25.63 1.67 11.01
N PHE A 15 25.54 0.36 11.05
CA PHE A 15 24.31 -0.34 10.70
C PHE A 15 23.14 0.07 11.60
N LEU A 16 23.37 0.10 12.90
CA LEU A 16 22.35 0.50 13.87
C LEU A 16 21.92 1.95 13.70
N ALA A 17 22.88 2.85 13.49
CA ALA A 17 22.57 4.27 13.28
C ALA A 17 21.69 4.45 12.03
N THR A 18 22.04 3.76 10.95
CA THR A 18 21.27 3.84 9.71
C THR A 18 19.85 3.28 9.91
N ALA A 19 19.73 2.13 10.56
CA ALA A 19 18.42 1.52 10.82
C ALA A 19 17.55 2.45 11.66
N ARG A 20 18.09 3.02 12.73
CA ARG A 20 17.34 3.93 13.59
C ARG A 20 16.92 5.19 12.87
N ARG A 21 17.77 5.73 12.01
CA ARG A 21 17.44 6.90 11.21
C ARG A 21 16.27 6.64 10.26
N VAL A 22 16.29 5.49 9.58
CA VAL A 22 15.22 5.10 8.68
C VAL A 22 13.91 4.96 9.45
N ILE A 23 13.92 4.23 10.54
CA ILE A 23 12.73 4.01 11.36
C ILE A 23 12.18 5.33 11.90
N THR A 24 13.06 6.23 12.36
CA THR A 24 12.65 7.53 12.88
C THR A 24 12.00 8.39 11.80
N ARG A 25 12.55 8.36 10.58
CA ARG A 25 11.97 9.09 9.45
C ARG A 25 10.60 8.55 9.09
N GLU A 26 10.44 7.25 9.08
CA GLU A 26 9.16 6.61 8.77
C GLU A 26 8.13 6.91 9.86
N ALA A 27 8.53 6.86 11.13
CA ALA A 27 7.66 7.21 12.24
C ALA A 27 7.17 8.65 12.14
N ARG A 28 8.08 9.57 11.79
CA ARG A 28 7.70 10.98 11.59
C ARG A 28 6.74 11.16 10.42
N ALA A 29 6.95 10.43 9.34
CA ALA A 29 6.05 10.47 8.20
C ALA A 29 4.64 10.02 8.57
N LEU A 30 4.53 9.00 9.41
CA LEU A 30 3.23 8.53 9.91
C LEU A 30 2.56 9.57 10.81
N ASP A 31 3.33 10.28 11.63
CA ASP A 31 2.78 11.38 12.45
C ASP A 31 2.21 12.49 11.56
N ILE A 32 2.94 12.86 10.52
CA ILE A 32 2.50 13.88 9.56
C ILE A 32 1.21 13.41 8.87
N LEU A 33 1.17 12.17 8.44
CA LEU A 33 -0.02 11.59 7.80
C LEU A 33 -1.22 11.62 8.75
N SER A 34 -1.02 11.23 10.00
CA SER A 34 -2.07 11.24 11.00
C SER A 34 -2.70 12.64 11.13
N GLY A 35 -1.87 13.67 11.19
CA GLY A 35 -2.36 15.05 11.29
C GLY A 35 -3.00 15.58 10.01
N ALA A 36 -2.72 14.95 8.86
CA ALA A 36 -3.26 15.37 7.57
C ALA A 36 -4.60 14.72 7.25
N LEU A 37 -4.99 13.68 7.96
CA LEU A 37 -6.29 13.04 7.74
C LEU A 37 -7.42 13.96 8.17
N GLY A 38 -8.48 14.03 7.36
CA GLY A 38 -9.60 14.91 7.62
C GLY A 38 -10.87 14.43 6.95
N GLU A 39 -11.75 15.34 6.61
CA GLU A 39 -13.07 15.01 6.05
C GLU A 39 -13.02 14.16 4.79
N SER A 40 -12.03 14.35 3.94
CA SER A 40 -11.92 13.54 2.73
C SER A 40 -11.71 12.07 3.05
N PHE A 41 -10.96 11.77 4.09
CA PHE A 41 -10.78 10.39 4.56
C PHE A 41 -12.10 9.82 5.10
N ALA A 42 -12.80 10.59 5.93
CA ALA A 42 -14.08 10.17 6.48
C ALA A 42 -15.10 9.90 5.36
N ARG A 43 -15.15 10.76 4.35
CA ARG A 43 -16.04 10.56 3.20
C ARG A 43 -15.70 9.32 2.41
N ALA A 44 -14.41 9.00 2.27
CA ALA A 44 -13.98 7.77 1.60
C ALA A 44 -14.47 6.54 2.37
N VAL A 45 -14.37 6.55 3.69
CA VAL A 45 -14.89 5.47 4.52
C VAL A 45 -16.40 5.35 4.37
N ASP A 46 -17.13 6.47 4.36
CA ASP A 46 -18.58 6.45 4.16
C ASP A 46 -18.95 5.81 2.83
N LEU A 47 -18.24 6.13 1.76
CA LEU A 47 -18.49 5.53 0.46
C LEU A 47 -18.27 4.02 0.47
N LEU A 48 -17.20 3.56 1.12
CA LEU A 48 -16.92 2.13 1.24
C LEU A 48 -18.00 1.42 2.05
N LEU A 49 -18.45 2.03 3.14
CA LEU A 49 -19.50 1.45 3.98
C LEU A 49 -20.86 1.43 3.27
N ALA A 50 -21.10 2.37 2.38
CA ALA A 50 -22.37 2.46 1.64
C ALA A 50 -22.39 1.57 0.41
N ALA A 51 -21.30 0.97 0.01
CA ALA A 51 -21.26 0.10 -1.15
C ALA A 51 -22.18 -1.11 -0.91
N GLU A 52 -23.07 -1.37 -1.85
CA GLU A 52 -24.00 -2.49 -1.77
C GLU A 52 -23.38 -3.78 -2.28
N GLY A 53 -22.36 -3.68 -3.10
CA GLY A 53 -21.62 -4.82 -3.62
C GLY A 53 -20.26 -4.95 -2.96
N ARG A 54 -19.26 -5.28 -3.79
CA ARG A 54 -17.91 -5.49 -3.34
C ARG A 54 -17.09 -4.19 -3.44
N VAL A 55 -16.01 -4.10 -2.67
CA VAL A 55 -14.99 -3.09 -2.86
C VAL A 55 -14.03 -3.62 -3.92
N ILE A 56 -13.86 -2.89 -4.99
CA ILE A 56 -12.90 -3.25 -6.05
C ILE A 56 -11.64 -2.42 -5.84
N VAL A 57 -10.51 -3.12 -5.71
CA VAL A 57 -9.21 -2.48 -5.48
C VAL A 57 -8.31 -2.79 -6.66
N SER A 58 -7.60 -1.79 -7.14
CA SER A 58 -6.74 -1.94 -8.31
C SER A 58 -5.46 -1.16 -8.15
N GLY A 59 -4.42 -1.57 -8.87
CA GLY A 59 -3.15 -0.89 -8.90
C GLY A 59 -2.15 -1.66 -9.74
N MET A 60 -1.11 -0.99 -10.20
CA MET A 60 -0.06 -1.58 -11.01
C MET A 60 1.24 -1.66 -10.23
N GLY A 61 2.08 -2.65 -10.54
CA GLY A 61 3.40 -2.81 -9.93
C GLY A 61 3.32 -2.92 -8.43
N LYS A 62 4.09 -2.09 -7.72
CA LYS A 62 4.11 -2.08 -6.26
C LYS A 62 2.75 -1.70 -5.68
N SER A 63 2.06 -0.76 -6.30
CA SER A 63 0.71 -0.38 -5.89
C SER A 63 -0.26 -1.55 -6.03
N GLY A 64 -0.09 -2.38 -7.06
CA GLY A 64 -0.89 -3.58 -7.25
C GLY A 64 -0.71 -4.60 -6.12
N HIS A 65 0.52 -4.79 -5.64
CA HIS A 65 0.77 -5.68 -4.51
C HIS A 65 0.09 -5.19 -3.24
N ILE A 66 0.15 -3.89 -2.99
CA ILE A 66 -0.53 -3.29 -1.84
C ILE A 66 -2.05 -3.39 -2.00
N ALA A 67 -2.56 -3.14 -3.20
CA ALA A 67 -4.00 -3.26 -3.48
C ALA A 67 -4.51 -4.68 -3.22
N ARG A 68 -3.74 -5.71 -3.61
CA ARG A 68 -4.09 -7.10 -3.31
C ARG A 68 -4.17 -7.35 -1.81
N LYS A 69 -3.23 -6.80 -1.04
CA LYS A 69 -3.24 -6.94 0.40
C LYS A 69 -4.45 -6.23 1.02
N ILE A 70 -4.77 -5.05 0.52
CA ILE A 70 -5.94 -4.30 0.99
C ILE A 70 -7.21 -5.10 0.73
N ALA A 71 -7.38 -5.62 -0.48
CA ALA A 71 -8.56 -6.42 -0.83
C ALA A 71 -8.67 -7.67 0.07
N ALA A 72 -7.56 -8.35 0.29
CA ALA A 72 -7.53 -9.53 1.16
C ALA A 72 -7.88 -9.18 2.61
N THR A 73 -7.39 -8.04 3.11
CA THR A 73 -7.69 -7.58 4.46
C THR A 73 -9.16 -7.23 4.61
N PHE A 74 -9.74 -6.52 3.66
CA PHE A 74 -11.17 -6.23 3.66
C PHE A 74 -11.98 -7.54 3.69
N ALA A 75 -11.68 -8.46 2.80
CA ALA A 75 -12.40 -9.72 2.73
C ALA A 75 -12.31 -10.52 4.03
N SER A 76 -11.13 -10.57 4.65
CA SER A 76 -10.91 -11.32 5.88
C SER A 76 -11.55 -10.65 7.10
N THR A 77 -11.87 -9.36 7.02
CA THR A 77 -12.49 -8.62 8.12
C THR A 77 -13.97 -8.33 7.88
N GLY A 78 -14.58 -8.98 6.90
CA GLY A 78 -16.03 -8.95 6.71
C GLY A 78 -16.52 -8.01 5.61
N THR A 79 -15.64 -7.33 4.90
CA THR A 79 -16.03 -6.47 3.77
C THR A 79 -15.69 -7.19 2.47
N PRO A 80 -16.67 -7.58 1.66
CA PRO A 80 -16.40 -8.22 0.38
C PRO A 80 -15.55 -7.31 -0.50
N ALA A 81 -14.43 -7.83 -0.97
CA ALA A 81 -13.50 -7.06 -1.77
C ALA A 81 -12.80 -7.96 -2.77
N HIS A 82 -12.40 -7.36 -3.89
CA HIS A 82 -11.73 -8.09 -4.95
C HIS A 82 -10.68 -7.22 -5.62
N PHE A 83 -9.56 -7.82 -5.97
CA PHE A 83 -8.53 -7.11 -6.72
C PHE A 83 -8.74 -7.31 -8.21
N VAL A 84 -8.62 -6.23 -9.00
CA VAL A 84 -8.65 -6.27 -10.45
C VAL A 84 -7.39 -5.59 -10.98
N HIS A 85 -6.57 -6.33 -11.72
CA HIS A 85 -5.38 -5.76 -12.34
C HIS A 85 -5.80 -4.84 -13.49
N PRO A 86 -5.25 -3.62 -13.60
CA PRO A 86 -5.66 -2.68 -14.63
C PRO A 86 -5.50 -3.21 -16.06
N ALA A 87 -4.45 -3.99 -16.32
CA ALA A 87 -4.25 -4.60 -17.63
C ALA A 87 -5.34 -5.64 -17.93
N GLU A 88 -5.73 -6.45 -16.93
CA GLU A 88 -6.80 -7.43 -17.10
C GLU A 88 -8.16 -6.75 -17.26
N ALA A 89 -8.38 -5.62 -16.57
CA ALA A 89 -9.59 -4.83 -16.74
C ALA A 89 -9.76 -4.38 -18.18
N SER A 90 -8.67 -3.94 -18.83
CA SER A 90 -8.73 -3.52 -20.22
C SER A 90 -8.88 -4.70 -21.19
N HIS A 91 -8.66 -5.92 -20.74
CA HIS A 91 -8.83 -7.13 -21.54
C HIS A 91 -10.10 -7.92 -21.20
N GLY A 92 -11.03 -7.32 -20.48
CA GLY A 92 -12.31 -7.92 -20.23
C GLY A 92 -12.70 -8.14 -18.77
N ASP A 93 -11.72 -8.15 -17.85
CA ASP A 93 -12.03 -8.36 -16.43
C ASP A 93 -12.89 -7.25 -15.84
N LEU A 94 -12.98 -6.10 -16.52
CA LEU A 94 -13.88 -5.04 -16.10
C LEU A 94 -15.33 -5.53 -16.08
N GLY A 95 -15.66 -6.55 -16.86
CA GLY A 95 -16.98 -7.15 -16.87
C GLY A 95 -17.38 -7.81 -15.56
N MET A 96 -16.41 -8.09 -14.67
CA MET A 96 -16.73 -8.64 -13.35
C MET A 96 -17.20 -7.58 -12.37
N VAL A 97 -16.99 -6.30 -12.69
CA VAL A 97 -17.48 -5.20 -11.86
C VAL A 97 -18.97 -5.06 -12.07
N MET A 98 -19.73 -5.10 -11.00
CA MET A 98 -21.17 -5.07 -11.03
C MET A 98 -21.71 -3.77 -10.46
N ARG A 99 -22.96 -3.47 -10.82
CA ARG A 99 -23.63 -2.31 -10.23
C ARG A 99 -23.70 -2.53 -8.71
N GLY A 100 -23.36 -1.52 -7.92
CA GLY A 100 -23.29 -1.59 -6.47
C GLY A 100 -21.89 -1.78 -5.92
N ASP A 101 -20.97 -2.20 -6.76
CA ASP A 101 -19.55 -2.30 -6.36
C ASP A 101 -18.94 -0.90 -6.14
#